data_8bdc1d4c95e55814ea6318a41bfd9a18
#
_entry.id   8bdc1d4c95e55814ea6318a41bfd9a18
#
_cell.length_a   1.000
_cell.length_b   1.000
_cell.length_c   1.000
_cell.angle_alpha   90.00
_cell.angle_beta   90.00
_cell.angle_gamma   90.00
#
_symmetry.space_group_name_H-M   'P 1'
#
loop_
_entity.id
_entity.type
_entity.pdbx_description
1 polymer ?
#
loop_
_entity_poly.entity_id
_entity_poly.type
_entity_poly.pdbx_seq_one_letter_code
_entity_poly.pdbx_strand_id
1 'polypeptide(L)'
;MGNLHLVTGYGGKAHITAEDHGSFNAALLGSGSYVLDRGSKFSASHVSSNTVRIHDGDLLLQGRHVRLAENTFVDLTIENGAQGAYRNDLIVARYQKNTSTGVEECSLVVIKGTAAASSPKDPDYIKADILTNHAAQSDFPLYRVPLNGINIGDLVPLFTVIENVPALLSKKSTKYDDRVIHNLMWEGNAVPYVHSIYGDEITPDSVVEISLRHTATESEVKEFQALNLQPGAQYDGRAEIRAFGTKNTAPIPITVVVRSDV
;
A
#
# COMPACT_ATOMS: atom_id res chain seq x y z
N MET A 1 -19.87 -30.68 14.67
CA MET A 1 -18.47 -30.49 15.13
C MET A 1 -17.54 -30.48 13.94
N GLY A 2 -16.65 -29.49 13.84
CA GLY A 2 -15.64 -29.48 12.77
C GLY A 2 -14.47 -30.41 13.12
N ASN A 3 -13.89 -31.03 12.10
CA ASN A 3 -12.68 -31.82 12.24
C ASN A 3 -11.46 -31.03 11.78
N LEU A 4 -10.31 -31.25 12.44
CA LEU A 4 -9.04 -30.72 11.97
C LEU A 4 -8.67 -31.40 10.62
N HIS A 5 -8.25 -30.59 9.65
CA HIS A 5 -7.79 -31.01 8.34
C HIS A 5 -6.34 -30.61 8.13
N LEU A 6 -5.46 -31.56 7.88
CA LEU A 6 -4.05 -31.32 7.53
C LEU A 6 -3.95 -31.03 6.03
N VAL A 7 -3.99 -29.75 5.63
CA VAL A 7 -4.06 -29.31 4.23
C VAL A 7 -2.80 -29.68 3.45
N THR A 8 -1.62 -29.45 4.01
CA THR A 8 -0.32 -29.60 3.31
C THR A 8 0.37 -30.95 3.54
N GLY A 9 -0.23 -31.86 4.34
CA GLY A 9 0.29 -33.20 4.55
C GLY A 9 0.03 -34.11 3.34
N TYR A 10 0.81 -35.18 3.18
CA TYR A 10 0.56 -36.17 2.15
C TYR A 10 -0.66 -37.03 2.48
N GLY A 11 -1.72 -36.86 1.71
CA GLY A 11 -2.98 -37.54 1.89
C GLY A 11 -3.19 -38.78 1.00
N GLY A 12 -2.15 -39.30 0.36
CA GLY A 12 -2.23 -40.45 -0.55
C GLY A 12 -2.78 -40.13 -1.94
N LYS A 13 -3.38 -38.96 -2.13
CA LYS A 13 -3.92 -38.44 -3.39
C LYS A 13 -3.92 -36.92 -3.38
N ALA A 14 -4.14 -36.28 -4.54
CA ALA A 14 -4.34 -34.83 -4.61
C ALA A 14 -5.56 -34.44 -3.74
N HIS A 15 -5.37 -33.49 -2.82
CA HIS A 15 -6.39 -33.11 -1.83
C HIS A 15 -6.41 -31.61 -1.51
N ILE A 16 -5.42 -30.83 -1.98
CA ILE A 16 -5.39 -29.39 -1.80
C ILE A 16 -6.34 -28.77 -2.83
N THR A 17 -7.32 -28.02 -2.35
CA THR A 17 -8.33 -27.37 -3.19
C THR A 17 -7.99 -25.91 -3.47
N ALA A 18 -8.68 -25.30 -4.42
CA ALA A 18 -8.61 -23.87 -4.67
C ALA A 18 -9.08 -23.06 -3.43
N GLU A 19 -10.01 -23.61 -2.64
CA GLU A 19 -10.50 -23.02 -1.41
C GLU A 19 -9.44 -23.03 -0.32
N ASP A 20 -8.70 -24.14 -0.16
CA ASP A 20 -7.59 -24.26 0.79
C ASP A 20 -6.49 -23.24 0.48
N HIS A 21 -6.09 -23.12 -0.80
CA HIS A 21 -5.14 -22.11 -1.22
C HIS A 21 -5.65 -20.68 -1.02
N GLY A 22 -6.90 -20.43 -1.36
CA GLY A 22 -7.54 -19.12 -1.17
C GLY A 22 -7.58 -18.71 0.30
N SER A 23 -7.94 -19.64 1.18
CA SER A 23 -7.96 -19.44 2.63
C SER A 23 -6.56 -19.14 3.18
N PHE A 24 -5.54 -19.88 2.73
CA PHE A 24 -4.15 -19.65 3.13
C PHE A 24 -3.65 -18.26 2.70
N ASN A 25 -3.88 -17.88 1.43
CA ASN A 25 -3.53 -16.56 0.92
C ASN A 25 -4.23 -15.44 1.72
N ALA A 26 -5.52 -15.61 2.01
CA ALA A 26 -6.28 -14.65 2.80
C ALA A 26 -5.79 -14.54 4.25
N ALA A 27 -5.33 -15.64 4.85
CA ALA A 27 -4.74 -15.63 6.19
C ALA A 27 -3.41 -14.87 6.24
N LEU A 28 -2.63 -14.89 5.15
CA LEU A 28 -1.33 -14.20 5.06
C LEU A 28 -1.46 -12.71 4.68
N LEU A 29 -2.34 -12.40 3.72
CA LEU A 29 -2.39 -11.08 3.08
C LEU A 29 -3.74 -10.36 3.29
N GLY A 30 -4.67 -10.98 4.00
CA GLY A 30 -6.03 -10.46 4.17
C GLY A 30 -7.01 -10.94 3.09
N SER A 31 -8.31 -10.83 3.38
CA SER A 31 -9.40 -11.33 2.52
C SER A 31 -9.78 -10.38 1.37
N GLY A 32 -9.08 -9.27 1.20
CA GLY A 32 -9.33 -8.29 0.14
C GLY A 32 -8.84 -8.72 -1.24
N SER A 33 -8.90 -7.78 -2.17
CA SER A 33 -8.33 -7.92 -3.51
C SER A 33 -7.21 -6.91 -3.71
N TYR A 34 -6.07 -7.35 -4.21
CA TYR A 34 -4.84 -6.56 -4.28
C TYR A 34 -3.99 -6.96 -5.48
N VAL A 35 -3.26 -6.00 -6.03
CA VAL A 35 -2.15 -6.29 -6.94
C VAL A 35 -0.89 -6.55 -6.10
N LEU A 36 -0.11 -7.55 -6.45
CA LEU A 36 1.13 -7.89 -5.75
C LEU A 36 2.32 -7.13 -6.36
N ASP A 37 3.34 -6.86 -5.56
CA ASP A 37 4.57 -6.20 -6.00
C ASP A 37 5.45 -7.16 -6.82
N ARG A 38 4.97 -7.50 -8.03
CA ARG A 38 5.66 -8.39 -8.96
C ARG A 38 5.37 -8.03 -10.42
N GLY A 39 6.37 -8.22 -11.28
CA GLY A 39 6.30 -7.91 -12.70
C GLY A 39 5.99 -6.44 -12.95
N SER A 40 5.21 -6.15 -13.97
CA SER A 40 4.75 -4.80 -14.29
C SER A 40 3.54 -4.36 -13.44
N LYS A 41 3.13 -5.15 -12.43
CA LYS A 41 2.05 -4.81 -11.46
C LYS A 41 0.73 -4.46 -12.15
N PHE A 42 0.37 -5.16 -13.22
CA PHE A 42 -0.79 -4.84 -14.06
C PHE A 42 -0.82 -3.40 -14.56
N SER A 43 0.36 -2.78 -14.78
CA SER A 43 0.43 -1.43 -15.34
C SER A 43 -0.31 -1.34 -16.66
N ALA A 44 -0.92 -0.18 -16.93
CA ALA A 44 -1.70 0.04 -18.14
C ALA A 44 -1.04 1.09 -19.05
N SER A 45 -1.17 0.90 -20.36
CA SER A 45 -0.72 1.86 -21.36
C SER A 45 -1.70 1.99 -22.52
N HIS A 46 -1.70 3.15 -23.17
CA HIS A 46 -2.44 3.36 -24.41
C HIS A 46 -1.69 2.72 -25.59
N VAL A 47 -2.36 1.89 -26.36
CA VAL A 47 -1.85 1.31 -27.61
C VAL A 47 -2.38 2.09 -28.82
N SER A 48 -3.64 2.48 -28.76
CA SER A 48 -4.30 3.30 -29.78
C SER A 48 -5.40 4.17 -29.14
N SER A 49 -6.13 4.91 -29.96
CA SER A 49 -7.25 5.77 -29.53
C SER A 49 -8.39 4.99 -28.82
N ASN A 50 -8.44 3.66 -28.98
CA ASN A 50 -9.49 2.82 -28.44
C ASN A 50 -8.97 1.47 -27.89
N THR A 51 -7.65 1.35 -27.64
CA THR A 51 -7.05 0.13 -27.12
C THR A 51 -6.16 0.46 -25.93
N VAL A 52 -6.46 -0.20 -24.81
CA VAL A 52 -5.66 -0.17 -23.58
C VAL A 52 -4.97 -1.50 -23.41
N ARG A 53 -3.67 -1.47 -23.16
CA ARG A 53 -2.86 -2.65 -22.85
C ARG A 53 -2.68 -2.76 -21.35
N ILE A 54 -2.93 -3.93 -20.81
CA ILE A 54 -2.59 -4.31 -19.44
C ILE A 54 -1.38 -5.23 -19.50
N HIS A 55 -0.31 -4.83 -18.82
CA HIS A 55 0.94 -5.58 -18.74
C HIS A 55 0.88 -6.65 -17.66
N ASP A 56 1.89 -7.51 -17.64
CA ASP A 56 2.04 -8.64 -16.71
C ASP A 56 1.98 -8.23 -15.23
N GLY A 57 1.73 -9.22 -14.40
CA GLY A 57 1.66 -9.06 -12.96
C GLY A 57 0.94 -10.20 -12.26
N ASP A 58 0.94 -10.12 -10.95
CA ASP A 58 0.23 -11.03 -10.06
C ASP A 58 -0.77 -10.23 -9.22
N LEU A 59 -1.96 -10.79 -8.99
CA LEU A 59 -2.95 -10.21 -8.08
C LEU A 59 -3.61 -11.30 -7.22
N LEU A 60 -4.15 -10.90 -6.10
CA LEU A 60 -5.08 -11.69 -5.31
C LEU A 60 -6.48 -11.11 -5.47
N LEU A 61 -7.44 -11.97 -5.77
CA LEU A 61 -8.86 -11.65 -5.78
C LEU A 61 -9.51 -12.49 -4.68
N GLN A 62 -9.65 -11.90 -3.49
CA GLN A 62 -10.17 -12.57 -2.30
C GLN A 62 -9.51 -13.94 -2.06
N GLY A 63 -8.18 -13.95 -2.01
CA GLY A 63 -7.36 -15.14 -1.83
C GLY A 63 -7.09 -15.97 -3.09
N ARG A 64 -7.86 -15.81 -4.18
CA ARG A 64 -7.57 -16.46 -5.47
C ARG A 64 -6.39 -15.75 -6.14
N HIS A 65 -5.29 -16.48 -6.37
CA HIS A 65 -4.12 -15.95 -7.08
C HIS A 65 -4.37 -15.98 -8.59
N VAL A 66 -4.24 -14.81 -9.21
CA VAL A 66 -4.38 -14.63 -10.66
C VAL A 66 -3.08 -14.06 -11.20
N ARG A 67 -2.60 -14.62 -12.30
CA ARG A 67 -1.35 -14.23 -12.92
C ARG A 67 -1.50 -13.97 -14.40
N LEU A 68 -1.02 -12.82 -14.85
CA LEU A 68 -0.67 -12.58 -16.23
C LEU A 68 0.83 -12.84 -16.37
N ALA A 69 1.21 -13.79 -17.22
CA ALA A 69 2.58 -14.30 -17.28
C ALA A 69 3.59 -13.18 -17.61
N GLU A 70 4.78 -13.28 -17.04
CA GLU A 70 5.85 -12.32 -17.20
C GLU A 70 6.18 -12.04 -18.68
N ASN A 71 6.40 -10.79 -19.03
CA ASN A 71 6.61 -10.28 -20.39
C ASN A 71 5.43 -10.56 -21.36
N THR A 72 4.23 -10.80 -20.84
CA THR A 72 3.01 -10.86 -21.65
C THR A 72 2.09 -9.67 -21.35
N PHE A 73 1.06 -9.51 -22.16
CA PHE A 73 0.08 -8.44 -21.99
C PHE A 73 -1.28 -8.87 -22.56
N VAL A 74 -2.32 -8.12 -22.20
CA VAL A 74 -3.65 -8.23 -22.78
C VAL A 74 -4.07 -6.88 -23.33
N ASP A 75 -4.47 -6.83 -24.58
CA ASP A 75 -5.04 -5.64 -25.23
C ASP A 75 -6.56 -5.69 -25.11
N LEU A 76 -7.13 -4.61 -24.59
CA LEU A 76 -8.56 -4.45 -24.36
C LEU A 76 -9.10 -3.32 -25.23
N THR A 77 -10.13 -3.61 -26.00
CA THR A 77 -10.81 -2.61 -26.82
C THR A 77 -11.80 -1.83 -25.96
N ILE A 78 -11.66 -0.51 -25.96
CA ILE A 78 -12.59 0.42 -25.36
C ILE A 78 -13.51 0.91 -26.46
N GLU A 79 -14.80 0.77 -26.29
CA GLU A 79 -15.77 1.28 -27.28
C GLU A 79 -15.69 2.81 -27.35
N ASN A 80 -15.62 3.34 -28.57
CA ASN A 80 -15.51 4.78 -28.79
C ASN A 80 -16.62 5.54 -28.06
N GLY A 81 -16.27 6.69 -27.49
CA GLY A 81 -17.24 7.62 -26.93
C GLY A 81 -18.02 8.39 -28.00
N ALA A 82 -18.88 9.30 -27.56
CA ALA A 82 -19.66 10.17 -28.43
C ALA A 82 -19.15 11.63 -28.29
N GLN A 83 -19.08 12.36 -29.38
CA GLN A 83 -18.67 13.75 -29.35
C GLN A 83 -19.59 14.58 -28.45
N GLY A 84 -19.01 15.41 -27.58
CA GLY A 84 -19.75 16.24 -26.62
C GLY A 84 -20.28 15.49 -25.39
N ALA A 85 -19.90 14.24 -25.18
CA ALA A 85 -20.26 13.46 -24.02
C ALA A 85 -19.04 12.93 -23.28
N TYR A 86 -19.19 12.68 -21.99
CA TYR A 86 -18.20 12.08 -21.10
C TYR A 86 -18.66 10.69 -20.67
N ARG A 87 -17.75 9.77 -20.46
CA ARG A 87 -18.05 8.44 -19.95
C ARG A 87 -16.87 7.87 -19.17
N ASN A 88 -17.13 7.13 -18.12
CA ASN A 88 -16.12 6.30 -17.45
C ASN A 88 -16.41 4.84 -17.76
N ASP A 89 -15.45 4.13 -18.34
CA ASP A 89 -15.47 2.68 -18.42
C ASP A 89 -14.58 2.10 -17.31
N LEU A 90 -14.80 0.84 -16.92
CA LEU A 90 -13.95 0.15 -15.97
C LEU A 90 -13.27 -1.05 -16.64
N ILE A 91 -11.98 -1.23 -16.40
CA ILE A 91 -11.27 -2.48 -16.64
C ILE A 91 -11.25 -3.24 -15.32
N VAL A 92 -11.79 -4.45 -15.31
CA VAL A 92 -11.86 -5.29 -14.11
C VAL A 92 -11.22 -6.67 -14.36
N ALA A 93 -10.63 -7.24 -13.31
CA ALA A 93 -10.35 -8.67 -13.27
C ALA A 93 -11.63 -9.36 -12.76
N ARG A 94 -12.24 -10.15 -13.62
CA ARG A 94 -13.51 -10.85 -13.35
C ARG A 94 -13.26 -12.31 -13.03
N TYR A 95 -13.54 -12.70 -11.80
CA TYR A 95 -13.62 -14.09 -11.39
C TYR A 95 -15.00 -14.65 -11.78
N GLN A 96 -14.99 -15.85 -12.33
CA GLN A 96 -16.20 -16.63 -12.64
C GLN A 96 -15.99 -18.09 -12.26
N LYS A 97 -17.05 -18.69 -11.69
CA LYS A 97 -17.13 -20.13 -11.41
C LYS A 97 -18.31 -20.73 -12.13
N ASN A 98 -18.05 -21.70 -12.97
CA ASN A 98 -19.11 -22.50 -13.56
C ASN A 98 -19.71 -23.40 -12.47
N THR A 99 -20.96 -23.13 -12.09
CA THR A 99 -21.63 -23.84 -10.98
C THR A 99 -21.93 -25.30 -11.28
N SER A 100 -21.98 -25.69 -12.56
CA SER A 100 -22.24 -27.08 -13.00
C SER A 100 -20.97 -27.92 -12.99
N THR A 101 -19.83 -27.33 -13.36
CA THR A 101 -18.54 -28.06 -13.47
C THR A 101 -17.60 -27.79 -12.33
N GLY A 102 -17.82 -26.70 -11.57
CA GLY A 102 -16.92 -26.22 -10.54
C GLY A 102 -15.65 -25.52 -11.07
N VAL A 103 -15.50 -25.40 -12.39
CA VAL A 103 -14.32 -24.76 -12.99
C VAL A 103 -14.34 -23.26 -12.69
N GLU A 104 -13.21 -22.76 -12.19
CA GLU A 104 -12.98 -21.36 -11.88
C GLU A 104 -12.08 -20.74 -12.95
N GLU A 105 -12.36 -19.50 -13.35
CA GLU A 105 -11.55 -18.72 -14.29
C GLU A 105 -11.50 -17.24 -13.88
N CYS A 106 -10.49 -16.54 -14.37
CA CYS A 106 -10.41 -15.10 -14.25
C CYS A 106 -9.99 -14.48 -15.58
N SER A 107 -10.68 -13.42 -15.98
CA SER A 107 -10.42 -12.70 -17.23
C SER A 107 -10.46 -11.19 -17.02
N LEU A 108 -9.76 -10.45 -17.90
CA LEU A 108 -9.88 -8.99 -17.94
C LEU A 108 -11.10 -8.63 -18.79
N VAL A 109 -11.98 -7.80 -18.23
CA VAL A 109 -13.24 -7.38 -18.86
C VAL A 109 -13.37 -5.87 -18.81
N VAL A 110 -13.88 -5.29 -19.89
CA VAL A 110 -14.26 -3.87 -19.93
C VAL A 110 -15.75 -3.76 -19.59
N ILE A 111 -16.08 -3.03 -18.55
CA ILE A 111 -17.45 -2.66 -18.21
C ILE A 111 -17.68 -1.25 -18.76
N LYS A 112 -18.56 -1.13 -19.76
CA LYS A 112 -18.91 0.14 -20.36
C LYS A 112 -19.80 0.95 -19.43
N GLY A 113 -19.45 2.21 -19.22
CA GLY A 113 -20.27 3.14 -18.46
C GLY A 113 -21.38 3.82 -19.26
N THR A 114 -22.10 4.68 -18.62
CA THR A 114 -23.16 5.49 -19.22
C THR A 114 -22.63 6.87 -19.61
N ALA A 115 -22.90 7.30 -20.84
CA ALA A 115 -22.53 8.62 -21.32
C ALA A 115 -23.32 9.72 -20.58
N ALA A 116 -22.64 10.80 -20.22
CA ALA A 116 -23.20 11.95 -19.53
C ALA A 116 -22.70 13.27 -20.16
N ALA A 117 -23.45 14.35 -20.02
CA ALA A 117 -23.05 15.68 -20.49
C ALA A 117 -21.89 16.27 -19.65
N SER A 118 -21.77 15.83 -18.37
CA SER A 118 -20.68 16.22 -17.47
C SER A 118 -20.60 15.21 -16.33
N SER A 119 -19.44 15.13 -15.63
CA SER A 119 -19.24 14.32 -14.40
C SER A 119 -19.76 12.88 -14.51
N PRO A 120 -19.24 12.06 -15.45
CA PRO A 120 -19.68 10.69 -15.64
C PRO A 120 -19.40 9.87 -14.37
N LYS A 121 -20.31 8.96 -14.04
CA LYS A 121 -20.13 8.01 -12.95
C LYS A 121 -19.47 6.76 -13.47
N ASP A 122 -18.75 6.07 -12.58
CA ASP A 122 -18.25 4.74 -12.87
C ASP A 122 -19.44 3.76 -12.99
N PRO A 123 -19.40 2.80 -13.91
CA PRO A 123 -20.42 1.76 -13.99
C PRO A 123 -20.39 0.86 -12.76
N ASP A 124 -21.54 0.28 -12.45
CA ASP A 124 -21.64 -0.74 -11.41
C ASP A 124 -20.89 -2.00 -11.84
N TYR A 125 -20.30 -2.67 -10.85
CA TYR A 125 -19.59 -3.94 -11.03
C TYR A 125 -19.97 -4.91 -9.91
N ILE A 126 -19.71 -6.20 -10.09
CA ILE A 126 -20.13 -7.24 -9.15
C ILE A 126 -19.19 -7.29 -7.95
N LYS A 127 -19.71 -6.88 -6.80
CA LYS A 127 -19.03 -6.95 -5.49
C LYS A 127 -19.59 -8.14 -4.72
N ALA A 128 -19.03 -9.32 -4.89
CA ALA A 128 -19.51 -10.51 -4.21
C ALA A 128 -18.36 -11.23 -3.50
N ASP A 129 -18.67 -11.89 -2.41
CA ASP A 129 -17.71 -12.62 -1.59
C ASP A 129 -17.56 -14.05 -2.10
N ILE A 130 -16.42 -14.33 -2.70
CA ILE A 130 -16.09 -15.68 -3.21
C ILE A 130 -15.42 -16.54 -2.14
N LEU A 131 -14.84 -15.95 -1.12
CA LEU A 131 -14.09 -16.67 -0.08
C LEU A 131 -15.01 -17.32 0.96
N THR A 132 -15.98 -16.55 1.46
CA THR A 132 -16.88 -17.00 2.55
C THR A 132 -18.24 -17.42 2.00
N ASN A 133 -18.79 -16.66 1.06
CA ASN A 133 -20.13 -16.90 0.52
C ASN A 133 -20.13 -17.74 -0.78
N HIS A 134 -18.95 -18.13 -1.26
CA HIS A 134 -18.78 -18.97 -2.45
C HIS A 134 -19.49 -18.40 -3.70
N ALA A 135 -19.50 -17.07 -3.85
CA ALA A 135 -20.12 -16.41 -4.98
C ALA A 135 -19.53 -16.91 -6.31
N ALA A 136 -20.41 -17.12 -7.30
CA ALA A 136 -19.99 -17.62 -8.61
C ALA A 136 -19.34 -16.55 -9.50
N GLN A 137 -19.42 -15.28 -9.14
CA GLN A 137 -18.81 -14.18 -9.88
C GLN A 137 -18.44 -13.04 -8.93
N SER A 138 -17.29 -12.42 -9.17
CA SER A 138 -16.86 -11.19 -8.49
C SER A 138 -15.90 -10.41 -9.38
N ASP A 139 -15.97 -9.08 -9.32
CA ASP A 139 -15.12 -8.17 -10.09
C ASP A 139 -14.14 -7.43 -9.18
N PHE A 140 -12.89 -7.34 -9.60
CA PHE A 140 -11.89 -6.49 -8.99
C PHE A 140 -11.50 -5.37 -9.96
N PRO A 141 -11.92 -4.11 -9.71
CA PRO A 141 -11.58 -2.97 -10.57
C PRO A 141 -10.09 -2.70 -10.58
N LEU A 142 -9.50 -2.69 -11.77
CA LEU A 142 -8.10 -2.34 -11.97
C LEU A 142 -7.96 -0.88 -12.44
N TYR A 143 -8.73 -0.47 -13.44
CA TYR A 143 -8.62 0.88 -13.98
C TYR A 143 -9.98 1.50 -14.28
N ARG A 144 -10.11 2.80 -13.98
CA ARG A 144 -11.07 3.66 -14.64
C ARG A 144 -10.46 4.15 -15.94
N VAL A 145 -11.23 4.08 -17.01
CA VAL A 145 -10.91 4.60 -18.34
C VAL A 145 -11.84 5.78 -18.63
N PRO A 146 -11.42 7.02 -18.34
CA PRO A 146 -12.22 8.20 -18.67
C PRO A 146 -12.25 8.43 -20.19
N LEU A 147 -13.42 8.74 -20.73
CA LEU A 147 -13.58 9.16 -22.12
C LEU A 147 -14.12 10.60 -22.17
N ASN A 148 -13.47 11.42 -22.96
CA ASN A 148 -13.93 12.77 -23.31
C ASN A 148 -14.18 12.83 -24.81
N GLY A 149 -15.43 12.88 -25.22
CA GLY A 149 -15.79 12.68 -26.61
C GLY A 149 -15.37 11.31 -27.10
N ILE A 150 -14.58 11.25 -28.14
CA ILE A 150 -14.05 10.01 -28.72
C ILE A 150 -12.69 9.60 -28.16
N ASN A 151 -12.08 10.42 -27.31
CA ASN A 151 -10.72 10.20 -26.81
C ASN A 151 -10.73 9.55 -25.43
N ILE A 152 -9.84 8.59 -25.23
CA ILE A 152 -9.51 8.06 -23.90
C ILE A 152 -8.58 9.05 -23.21
N GLY A 153 -8.93 9.42 -21.96
CA GLY A 153 -8.09 10.23 -21.06
C GLY A 153 -7.10 9.38 -20.26
N ASP A 154 -6.45 10.00 -19.30
CA ASP A 154 -5.48 9.30 -18.43
C ASP A 154 -6.13 8.16 -17.66
N LEU A 155 -5.49 6.99 -17.69
CA LEU A 155 -5.96 5.80 -16.99
C LEU A 155 -5.76 5.96 -15.48
N VAL A 156 -6.81 5.75 -14.70
CA VAL A 156 -6.78 5.92 -13.24
C VAL A 156 -6.76 4.55 -12.57
N PRO A 157 -5.66 4.17 -11.88
CA PRO A 157 -5.63 2.91 -11.13
C PRO A 157 -6.60 2.96 -9.95
N LEU A 158 -7.32 1.85 -9.71
CA LEU A 158 -8.32 1.69 -8.66
C LEU A 158 -7.94 0.60 -7.65
N PHE A 159 -6.74 0.09 -7.72
CA PHE A 159 -6.23 -0.97 -6.88
C PHE A 159 -5.09 -0.49 -5.97
N THR A 160 -4.84 -1.25 -4.91
CA THR A 160 -3.67 -1.10 -4.06
C THR A 160 -2.64 -2.17 -4.42
N VAL A 161 -1.37 -1.79 -4.48
CA VAL A 161 -0.25 -2.74 -4.57
C VAL A 161 0.18 -3.10 -3.16
N ILE A 162 0.18 -4.40 -2.84
CA ILE A 162 0.78 -4.90 -1.59
C ILE A 162 2.26 -5.15 -1.82
N GLU A 163 3.06 -4.55 -0.99
CA GLU A 163 4.51 -4.76 -0.98
C GLU A 163 4.85 -6.20 -0.55
N ASN A 164 5.97 -6.68 -1.05
CA ASN A 164 6.51 -7.96 -0.62
C ASN A 164 7.07 -7.89 0.82
N VAL A 165 7.18 -9.05 1.48
CA VAL A 165 7.64 -9.13 2.88
C VAL A 165 9.01 -8.48 3.11
N PRO A 166 10.04 -8.64 2.25
CA PRO A 166 11.30 -7.92 2.38
C PRO A 166 11.14 -6.40 2.39
N ALA A 167 10.31 -5.84 1.52
CA ALA A 167 10.04 -4.40 1.48
C ALA A 167 9.33 -3.92 2.76
N LEU A 168 8.35 -4.68 3.26
CA LEU A 168 7.67 -4.38 4.53
C LEU A 168 8.63 -4.45 5.73
N LEU A 169 9.57 -5.41 5.72
CA LEU A 169 10.58 -5.54 6.79
C LEU A 169 11.63 -4.42 6.72
N SER A 170 11.91 -3.87 5.54
CA SER A 170 12.84 -2.75 5.38
C SER A 170 12.28 -1.43 5.94
N LYS A 171 10.96 -1.31 6.06
CA LYS A 171 10.26 -0.17 6.71
C LYS A 171 10.27 -0.25 8.25
N LYS A 172 11.17 -1.04 8.82
CA LYS A 172 11.26 -1.25 10.26
C LYS A 172 11.60 0.04 10.98
N SER A 173 10.83 0.37 12.01
CA SER A 173 11.20 1.43 12.95
C SER A 173 12.30 0.94 13.88
N THR A 174 13.37 1.74 14.03
CA THR A 174 14.42 1.49 15.03
C THR A 174 14.19 2.41 16.23
N LYS A 175 14.23 1.83 17.42
CA LYS A 175 14.05 2.56 18.68
C LYS A 175 15.37 2.63 19.42
N TYR A 176 15.77 3.83 19.80
CA TYR A 176 16.92 4.12 20.66
C TYR A 176 16.42 4.62 22.02
N ASP A 177 16.56 3.83 23.05
CA ASP A 177 16.19 4.18 24.43
C ASP A 177 17.38 4.69 25.27
N ASP A 178 18.56 4.78 24.66
CA ASP A 178 19.81 5.18 25.33
C ASP A 178 20.24 6.63 25.03
N ARG A 179 19.44 7.36 24.27
CA ARG A 179 19.77 8.73 23.84
C ARG A 179 19.48 9.75 24.94
N VAL A 180 20.25 10.83 24.93
CA VAL A 180 20.19 11.90 25.93
C VAL A 180 20.37 13.25 25.22
N ILE A 181 19.58 14.26 25.60
CA ILE A 181 19.83 15.65 25.25
C ILE A 181 20.81 16.22 26.27
N HIS A 182 22.06 16.33 25.89
CA HIS A 182 23.10 16.88 26.77
C HIS A 182 23.02 18.41 26.87
N ASN A 183 22.98 18.95 28.08
CA ASN A 183 22.91 20.36 28.33
C ASN A 183 24.12 21.17 27.80
N LEU A 184 25.28 20.52 27.65
CA LEU A 184 26.53 21.13 27.17
C LEU A 184 26.75 21.02 25.65
N MET A 185 25.87 20.31 24.93
CA MET A 185 26.04 20.05 23.50
C MET A 185 25.14 20.92 22.60
N TRP A 186 24.55 21.96 23.15
CA TRP A 186 23.80 22.92 22.38
C TRP A 186 24.72 23.89 21.62
N GLU A 187 24.53 23.97 20.31
CA GLU A 187 25.18 24.94 19.44
C GLU A 187 24.35 26.23 19.34
N GLY A 188 25.05 27.36 19.09
CA GLY A 188 24.42 28.68 18.97
C GLY A 188 24.38 29.48 20.28
N ASN A 189 24.46 30.81 20.13
CA ASN A 189 24.46 31.77 21.21
C ASN A 189 23.11 32.45 21.45
N ALA A 190 22.16 32.21 20.56
CA ALA A 190 20.77 32.68 20.61
C ALA A 190 19.83 31.62 20.08
N VAL A 191 18.54 31.75 20.38
CA VAL A 191 17.49 30.85 19.86
C VAL A 191 17.35 30.98 18.34
N PRO A 192 17.12 29.90 17.58
CA PRO A 192 17.07 28.53 18.08
C PRO A 192 18.46 27.96 18.37
N TYR A 193 18.58 27.27 19.49
CA TYR A 193 19.76 26.46 19.77
C TYR A 193 19.64 25.13 19.04
N VAL A 194 20.74 24.55 18.57
CA VAL A 194 20.76 23.30 17.81
C VAL A 194 21.43 22.19 18.60
N HIS A 195 20.87 21.01 18.62
CA HIS A 195 21.47 19.80 19.18
C HIS A 195 21.37 18.67 18.18
N SER A 196 22.43 17.88 18.03
CA SER A 196 22.48 16.74 17.11
C SER A 196 22.17 15.42 17.82
N ILE A 197 21.32 14.61 17.20
CA ILE A 197 20.99 13.26 17.63
C ILE A 197 21.51 12.30 16.55
N TYR A 198 22.22 11.26 16.97
CA TYR A 198 22.87 10.31 16.08
C TYR A 198 22.17 8.95 16.10
N GLY A 199 22.09 8.29 14.92
CA GLY A 199 21.55 6.96 14.74
C GLY A 199 21.79 6.48 13.31
N ASP A 200 22.28 5.26 13.15
CA ASP A 200 22.72 4.73 11.86
C ASP A 200 21.59 4.64 10.81
N GLU A 201 20.34 4.53 11.26
CA GLU A 201 19.14 4.49 10.37
C GLU A 201 18.56 5.87 10.08
N ILE A 202 19.15 6.95 10.60
CA ILE A 202 18.72 8.31 10.26
C ILE A 202 19.21 8.64 8.84
N THR A 203 18.30 9.02 7.98
CA THR A 203 18.56 9.51 6.62
C THR A 203 17.85 10.83 6.40
N PRO A 204 18.16 11.60 5.35
CA PRO A 204 17.43 12.84 5.04
C PRO A 204 15.90 12.66 4.92
N ASP A 205 15.44 11.46 4.52
CA ASP A 205 14.03 11.16 4.24
C ASP A 205 13.35 10.37 5.38
N SER A 206 14.09 10.02 6.45
CA SER A 206 13.51 9.28 7.59
C SER A 206 12.65 10.18 8.48
N VAL A 207 11.60 9.58 9.09
CA VAL A 207 10.85 10.23 10.17
C VAL A 207 11.54 9.97 11.51
N VAL A 208 11.96 11.03 12.17
CA VAL A 208 12.61 10.96 13.49
C VAL A 208 11.68 11.54 14.54
N GLU A 209 11.16 10.67 15.40
CA GLU A 209 10.33 11.07 16.55
C GLU A 209 11.14 11.04 17.83
N ILE A 210 11.02 12.09 18.63
CA ILE A 210 11.73 12.25 19.88
C ILE A 210 10.71 12.46 21.00
N SER A 211 10.82 11.64 22.03
CA SER A 211 10.01 11.73 23.23
C SER A 211 10.84 11.57 24.48
N LEU A 212 10.32 12.00 25.61
CA LEU A 212 10.92 11.68 26.91
C LEU A 212 10.90 10.17 27.15
N ARG A 213 11.95 9.65 27.75
CA ARG A 213 11.94 8.28 28.23
C ARG A 213 10.90 8.14 29.36
N HIS A 214 10.20 7.01 29.41
CA HIS A 214 9.17 6.75 30.44
C HIS A 214 9.69 6.78 31.88
N THR A 215 11.00 6.70 32.07
CA THR A 215 11.68 6.79 33.38
C THR A 215 12.06 8.22 33.75
N ALA A 216 11.75 9.23 32.93
CA ALA A 216 12.10 10.61 33.19
C ALA A 216 11.42 11.12 34.47
N THR A 217 12.19 11.86 35.28
CA THR A 217 11.71 12.50 36.49
C THR A 217 10.85 13.73 36.18
N GLU A 218 10.10 14.23 37.18
CA GLU A 218 9.28 15.43 37.00
C GLU A 218 10.13 16.67 36.64
N SER A 219 11.35 16.75 37.13
CA SER A 219 12.29 17.83 36.78
C SER A 219 12.69 17.75 35.32
N GLU A 220 13.04 16.55 34.82
CA GLU A 220 13.40 16.34 33.42
C GLU A 220 12.22 16.61 32.47
N VAL A 221 10.97 16.26 32.89
CA VAL A 221 9.76 16.62 32.15
C VAL A 221 9.61 18.12 31.99
N LYS A 222 9.79 18.88 33.09
CA LYS A 222 9.70 20.36 33.06
C LYS A 222 10.78 20.96 32.18
N GLU A 223 12.03 20.48 32.28
CA GLU A 223 13.12 20.94 31.43
C GLU A 223 12.88 20.61 29.95
N PHE A 224 12.41 19.41 29.63
CA PHE A 224 12.09 19.02 28.25
C PHE A 224 11.00 19.91 27.65
N GLN A 225 9.94 20.19 28.39
CA GLN A 225 8.87 21.09 27.94
C GLN A 225 9.40 22.54 27.73
N ALA A 226 10.31 22.99 28.59
CA ALA A 226 10.91 24.33 28.49
C ALA A 226 11.83 24.49 27.27
N LEU A 227 12.34 23.42 26.68
CA LEU A 227 13.13 23.46 25.43
C LEU A 227 12.32 23.98 24.24
N ASN A 228 11.02 23.72 24.17
CA ASN A 228 10.17 24.07 23.04
C ASN A 228 10.80 23.58 21.72
N LEU A 229 10.92 22.24 21.61
CA LEU A 229 11.65 21.59 20.52
C LEU A 229 10.90 21.64 19.20
N GLN A 230 11.62 21.85 18.12
CA GLN A 230 11.19 21.74 16.74
C GLN A 230 12.20 20.88 15.95
N PRO A 231 11.78 20.21 14.89
CA PRO A 231 12.70 19.50 14.01
C PRO A 231 13.68 20.47 13.34
N GLY A 232 14.90 20.00 13.13
CA GLY A 232 15.96 20.66 12.37
C GLY A 232 16.24 19.95 11.05
N ALA A 233 17.46 20.11 10.53
CA ALA A 233 17.92 19.41 9.34
C ALA A 233 18.23 17.94 9.63
N GLN A 234 18.08 17.08 8.63
CA GLN A 234 18.45 15.67 8.70
C GLN A 234 19.54 15.36 7.68
N TYR A 235 20.43 14.44 8.06
CA TYR A 235 21.57 13.98 7.28
C TYR A 235 21.74 12.48 7.52
N ASP A 236 22.55 11.82 6.72
CA ASP A 236 22.89 10.41 6.97
C ASP A 236 23.56 10.26 8.35
N GLY A 237 22.98 9.40 9.17
CA GLY A 237 23.44 9.13 10.55
C GLY A 237 23.12 10.21 11.59
N ARG A 238 22.43 11.31 11.24
CA ARG A 238 22.24 12.44 12.16
C ARG A 238 20.95 13.22 11.88
N ALA A 239 20.22 13.56 12.95
CA ALA A 239 19.12 14.54 12.92
C ALA A 239 19.43 15.70 13.88
N GLU A 240 19.10 16.91 13.47
CA GLU A 240 19.14 18.10 14.32
C GLU A 240 17.78 18.33 14.97
N ILE A 241 17.82 18.78 16.21
CA ILE A 241 16.66 19.36 16.90
C ILE A 241 16.98 20.82 17.25
N ARG A 242 15.95 21.65 17.19
CA ARG A 242 16.06 23.10 17.48
C ARG A 242 15.24 23.44 18.72
N ALA A 243 15.91 24.05 19.70
CA ALA A 243 15.24 24.55 20.90
C ALA A 243 14.97 26.06 20.76
N PHE A 244 13.72 26.45 20.87
CA PHE A 244 13.26 27.84 20.87
C PHE A 244 12.99 28.38 22.28
N GLY A 245 13.14 27.54 23.29
CA GLY A 245 12.98 27.87 24.69
C GLY A 245 14.31 27.96 25.44
N THR A 246 14.29 27.55 26.71
CA THR A 246 15.45 27.59 27.61
C THR A 246 16.22 26.27 27.50
N LYS A 247 17.57 26.34 27.39
CA LYS A 247 18.43 25.15 27.43
C LYS A 247 18.25 24.42 28.78
N ASN A 248 18.30 23.09 28.71
CA ASN A 248 18.31 22.24 29.90
C ASN A 248 19.57 22.43 30.73
N THR A 249 19.45 22.26 32.03
CA THR A 249 20.55 22.42 33.00
C THR A 249 21.27 21.10 33.29
N ALA A 250 20.57 19.99 33.10
CA ALA A 250 21.06 18.62 33.25
C ALA A 250 20.74 17.78 32.03
N PRO A 251 21.42 16.65 31.78
CA PRO A 251 21.09 15.73 30.69
C PRO A 251 19.65 15.20 30.81
N ILE A 252 18.88 15.21 29.71
CA ILE A 252 17.50 14.73 29.67
C ILE A 252 17.46 13.41 28.92
N PRO A 253 16.98 12.30 29.53
CA PRO A 253 16.87 11.00 28.86
C PRO A 253 15.70 11.00 27.86
N ILE A 254 15.97 10.62 26.61
CA ILE A 254 14.99 10.59 25.54
C ILE A 254 14.91 9.20 24.91
N THR A 255 13.78 8.93 24.31
CA THR A 255 13.57 7.85 23.33
C THR A 255 13.51 8.48 21.95
N VAL A 256 14.27 7.92 21.03
CA VAL A 256 14.26 8.30 19.61
C VAL A 256 13.72 7.12 18.80
N VAL A 257 12.72 7.36 17.98
CA VAL A 257 12.19 6.38 17.05
C VAL A 257 12.47 6.90 15.64
N VAL A 258 13.19 6.10 14.87
CA VAL A 258 13.49 6.37 13.47
C VAL A 258 12.66 5.42 12.62
N ARG A 259 11.89 5.96 11.68
CA ARG A 259 11.17 5.21 10.66
C ARG A 259 11.73 5.58 9.31
N SER A 260 12.09 4.59 8.51
CA SER A 260 12.39 4.81 7.10
C SER A 260 11.08 5.08 6.38
N ASP A 261 10.86 6.29 5.90
CA ASP A 261 9.82 6.55 4.92
C ASP A 261 10.28 6.04 3.55
N VAL A 262 9.36 5.41 2.85
CA VAL A 262 9.55 4.82 1.52
C VAL A 262 8.94 5.73 0.48
#